data_0b589b56096917b796a29548fb394ddc
#
_entry.id   0b589b56096917b796a29548fb394ddc
#
_cell.length_a   1.000
_cell.length_b   1.000
_cell.length_c   1.000
_cell.angle_alpha   90.00
_cell.angle_beta   90.00
_cell.angle_gamma   90.00
#
_symmetry.space_group_name_H-M   'P 1'
#
loop_
_entity.id
_entity.type
_entity.pdbx_description
1 polymer ?
#
loop_
_entity_poly.entity_id
_entity_poly.type
_entity_poly.pdbx_seq_one_letter_code
_entity_poly.pdbx_strand_id
1 'polypeptide(L)'
;TQADYPIFTGGAIYASGMLWGSKVKDVVQDDGSLAGPVGQDIRIGGSAYRHGMKPGRIISDANGKTLGADDPANNHVWRVRTDYATADLTVDAANYYSVGTGDVTAAQIATVKGQYEFDWMNWPAAWGAPYHDVDGNGAYDAAVDVPGYPGADQTVWTVANDVPLIVDANGDSTGYLNTSPSLAGADAIGIELQITLWGYAFGASDPLGNVIFKKATMQYKGTPDTPDGATMDDTYFALFSDPDLGNFT
;
A
#
# COMPACT_ATOMS: atom_id res chain seq x y z
N THR A 1 -9.79 -0.17 9.35
CA THR A 1 -10.37 -1.09 8.34
C THR A 1 -10.84 -2.34 9.04
N GLN A 2 -12.13 -2.57 8.99
CA GLN A 2 -12.77 -3.75 9.54
C GLN A 2 -12.47 -4.95 8.65
N ALA A 3 -12.24 -6.10 9.26
CA ALA A 3 -12.07 -7.37 8.55
C ALA A 3 -13.03 -8.42 9.14
N ASP A 4 -13.86 -9.00 8.29
CA ASP A 4 -14.77 -10.08 8.66
C ASP A 4 -14.16 -11.42 8.30
N TYR A 5 -14.25 -12.39 9.21
CA TYR A 5 -13.80 -13.77 8.93
C TYR A 5 -14.64 -14.80 9.68
N PRO A 6 -15.20 -15.80 9.00
CA PRO A 6 -15.36 -15.87 7.54
C PRO A 6 -16.17 -14.70 7.01
N ILE A 7 -16.01 -14.38 5.74
CA ILE A 7 -16.69 -13.24 5.13
C ILE A 7 -18.22 -13.32 5.34
N PHE A 8 -18.87 -12.17 5.57
CA PHE A 8 -20.30 -12.04 5.93
C PHE A 8 -20.71 -12.67 7.28
N THR A 9 -19.78 -12.94 8.17
CA THR A 9 -20.09 -13.45 9.51
C THR A 9 -19.90 -12.36 10.57
N GLY A 10 -18.80 -12.33 11.22
CA GLY A 10 -18.50 -11.36 12.29
C GLY A 10 -17.17 -10.68 12.09
N GLY A 11 -17.05 -9.44 12.58
CA GLY A 11 -15.81 -8.71 12.59
C GLY A 11 -14.76 -9.47 13.40
N ALA A 12 -13.62 -9.75 12.77
CA ALA A 12 -12.46 -10.33 13.45
C ALA A 12 -11.44 -9.26 13.86
N ILE A 13 -11.41 -8.16 13.10
CA ILE A 13 -10.53 -7.02 13.37
C ILE A 13 -11.34 -5.74 13.13
N TYR A 14 -11.50 -4.93 14.17
CA TYR A 14 -12.13 -3.61 14.05
C TYR A 14 -11.18 -2.62 13.35
N ALA A 15 -9.94 -2.53 13.81
CA ALA A 15 -8.94 -1.67 13.20
C ALA A 15 -7.54 -2.26 13.33
N SER A 16 -6.72 -2.02 12.33
CA SER A 16 -5.29 -2.26 12.39
C SER A 16 -4.54 -1.21 11.60
N GLY A 17 -3.34 -0.89 12.03
CA GLY A 17 -2.52 0.10 11.37
C GLY A 17 -1.06 0.02 11.77
N MET A 18 -0.26 0.88 11.16
CA MET A 18 1.16 1.01 11.43
C MET A 18 1.47 2.45 11.79
N LEU A 19 2.24 2.63 12.84
CA LEU A 19 2.76 3.92 13.31
C LEU A 19 4.28 3.86 13.30
N TRP A 20 4.90 5.01 13.11
CA TRP A 20 6.34 5.16 13.29
C TRP A 20 6.68 6.50 13.91
N GLY A 21 7.83 6.56 14.55
CA GLY A 21 8.41 7.78 15.06
C GLY A 21 9.90 7.81 14.74
N SER A 22 10.40 8.97 14.37
CA SER A 22 11.79 9.13 13.95
C SER A 22 12.30 10.53 14.28
N LYS A 23 13.61 10.64 14.52
CA LYS A 23 14.34 11.90 14.50
C LYS A 23 14.66 12.23 13.04
N VAL A 24 13.98 13.23 12.49
CA VAL A 24 14.14 13.63 11.09
C VAL A 24 15.02 14.86 11.02
N LYS A 25 16.11 14.78 10.27
CA LYS A 25 17.07 15.89 10.05
C LYS A 25 16.93 16.35 8.60
N ASP A 26 16.05 17.31 8.37
CA ASP A 26 15.68 17.78 7.03
C ASP A 26 15.62 19.31 6.90
N VAL A 27 16.21 20.03 7.87
CA VAL A 27 16.34 21.48 7.84
C VAL A 27 17.82 21.87 7.86
N VAL A 28 18.24 22.66 6.87
CA VAL A 28 19.59 23.20 6.80
C VAL A 28 19.76 24.31 7.83
N GLN A 29 20.77 24.20 8.68
CA GLN A 29 21.14 25.18 9.69
C GLN A 29 22.09 26.24 9.10
N ASP A 30 22.30 27.34 9.83
CA ASP A 30 23.19 28.45 9.40
C ASP A 30 24.64 27.98 9.17
N ASP A 31 25.09 26.93 9.84
CA ASP A 31 26.42 26.34 9.67
C ASP A 31 26.49 25.27 8.56
N GLY A 32 25.39 25.06 7.84
CA GLY A 32 25.27 24.06 6.78
C GLY A 32 25.00 22.63 7.26
N SER A 33 24.90 22.40 8.56
CA SER A 33 24.50 21.09 9.10
C SER A 33 23.00 20.84 8.92
N LEU A 34 22.57 19.59 9.07
CA LEU A 34 21.14 19.21 9.04
C LEU A 34 20.65 18.93 10.45
N ALA A 35 19.47 19.46 10.77
CA ALA A 35 18.76 19.21 12.00
C ALA A 35 17.25 19.00 11.75
N GLY A 36 16.50 18.62 12.77
CA GLY A 36 15.04 18.64 12.74
C GLY A 36 14.50 20.08 12.80
N PRO A 37 13.25 20.31 12.38
CA PRO A 37 12.57 21.59 12.58
C PRO A 37 12.49 21.92 14.07
N VAL A 38 12.59 23.21 14.37
CA VAL A 38 12.49 23.68 15.77
C VAL A 38 11.17 23.25 16.40
N GLY A 39 11.24 22.53 17.51
CA GLY A 39 10.09 21.99 18.23
C GLY A 39 9.48 20.73 17.61
N GLN A 40 10.11 20.13 16.61
CA GLN A 40 9.72 18.88 15.96
C GLN A 40 10.93 17.96 15.75
N ASP A 41 11.75 17.77 16.77
CA ASP A 41 12.92 16.86 16.70
C ASP A 41 12.49 15.42 16.42
N ILE A 42 11.28 15.05 16.88
CA ILE A 42 10.68 13.75 16.60
C ILE A 42 9.40 13.98 15.82
N ARG A 43 9.31 13.40 14.63
CA ARG A 43 8.07 13.36 13.85
C ARG A 43 7.47 11.96 13.86
N ILE A 44 6.14 11.94 13.90
CA ILE A 44 5.33 10.73 13.94
C ILE A 44 4.55 10.65 12.64
N GLY A 45 4.57 9.48 12.02
CA GLY A 45 3.74 9.17 10.87
C GLY A 45 2.99 7.85 11.07
N GLY A 46 2.12 7.54 10.16
CA GLY A 46 1.38 6.28 10.21
C GLY A 46 0.06 6.32 9.47
N SER A 47 -0.62 5.18 9.48
CA SER A 47 -1.97 5.03 8.96
C SER A 47 -2.96 5.10 10.12
N ALA A 48 -3.70 6.20 10.22
CA ALA A 48 -4.81 6.35 11.15
C ALA A 48 -6.12 6.56 10.38
N TYR A 49 -7.25 6.52 11.06
CA TYR A 49 -8.61 6.52 10.48
C TYR A 49 -8.86 7.59 9.41
N ARG A 50 -8.35 8.81 9.61
CA ARG A 50 -8.60 9.96 8.72
C ARG A 50 -7.34 10.76 8.41
N HIS A 51 -6.22 10.43 9.03
CA HIS A 51 -4.98 11.19 8.98
C HIS A 51 -3.80 10.26 8.72
N GLY A 52 -2.70 10.80 8.29
CA GLY A 52 -1.48 10.07 7.99
C GLY A 52 -1.33 9.81 6.50
N MET A 53 -1.29 8.56 6.09
CA MET A 53 -1.02 8.18 4.71
C MET A 53 -2.20 8.41 3.78
N LYS A 54 -1.87 8.81 2.56
CA LYS A 54 -2.80 8.88 1.42
C LYS A 54 -2.39 7.84 0.37
N PRO A 55 -3.36 7.27 -0.37
CA PRO A 55 -3.02 6.39 -1.49
C PRO A 55 -2.14 7.09 -2.51
N GLY A 56 -1.24 6.35 -3.12
CA GLY A 56 -0.36 6.80 -4.17
C GLY A 56 1.12 6.76 -3.78
N ARG A 57 1.96 6.75 -4.80
CA ARG A 57 3.42 6.77 -4.66
C ARG A 57 3.96 8.20 -4.56
N ILE A 58 5.21 8.31 -4.19
CA ILE A 58 5.98 9.56 -4.30
C ILE A 58 6.71 9.56 -5.65
N ILE A 59 6.50 10.62 -6.45
CA ILE A 59 7.19 10.82 -7.72
C ILE A 59 8.51 11.53 -7.44
N SER A 60 9.57 11.04 -8.07
CA SER A 60 10.92 11.63 -8.02
C SER A 60 11.43 11.91 -9.44
N ASP A 61 12.32 12.90 -9.55
CA ASP A 61 13.04 13.16 -10.79
C ASP A 61 14.11 12.10 -11.08
N ALA A 62 14.82 12.25 -12.21
CA ALA A 62 15.88 11.36 -12.62
C ALA A 62 17.09 11.28 -11.65
N ASN A 63 17.24 12.29 -10.78
CA ASN A 63 18.30 12.35 -9.75
C ASN A 63 17.82 11.80 -8.40
N GLY A 64 16.55 11.39 -8.30
CA GLY A 64 15.94 10.86 -7.09
C GLY A 64 15.35 11.93 -6.16
N LYS A 65 15.35 13.21 -6.55
CA LYS A 65 14.73 14.28 -5.76
C LYS A 65 13.21 14.15 -5.83
N THR A 66 12.55 14.20 -4.69
CA THR A 66 11.09 14.17 -4.61
C THR A 66 10.46 15.40 -5.25
N LEU A 67 9.50 15.17 -6.12
CA LEU A 67 8.68 16.19 -6.78
C LEU A 67 7.35 16.37 -6.07
N GLY A 68 6.73 15.29 -5.63
CA GLY A 68 5.44 15.29 -4.94
C GLY A 68 4.78 13.91 -4.94
N ALA A 69 3.55 13.85 -4.45
CA ALA A 69 2.72 12.65 -4.51
C ALA A 69 2.10 12.48 -5.90
N ASP A 70 1.93 11.23 -6.34
CA ASP A 70 1.17 10.90 -7.55
C ASP A 70 -0.30 11.33 -7.41
N ASP A 71 -0.95 11.62 -8.55
CA ASP A 71 -2.37 11.98 -8.57
C ASP A 71 -3.20 10.83 -7.95
N PRO A 72 -4.07 11.11 -6.96
CA PRO A 72 -4.95 10.11 -6.40
C PRO A 72 -5.83 9.38 -7.43
N ALA A 73 -6.09 9.98 -8.58
CA ALA A 73 -6.81 9.32 -9.67
C ALA A 73 -6.04 8.12 -10.26
N ASN A 74 -4.72 8.07 -10.07
CA ASN A 74 -3.87 6.95 -10.49
C ASN A 74 -3.79 5.84 -9.43
N ASN A 75 -4.49 6.00 -8.30
CA ASN A 75 -4.44 5.02 -7.23
C ASN A 75 -5.16 3.74 -7.62
N HIS A 76 -4.48 2.63 -7.37
CA HIS A 76 -5.03 1.31 -7.62
C HIS A 76 -4.63 0.36 -6.48
N VAL A 77 -5.54 -0.53 -6.11
CA VAL A 77 -5.24 -1.68 -5.27
C VAL A 77 -5.07 -2.87 -6.21
N TRP A 78 -3.85 -3.19 -6.49
CA TRP A 78 -3.45 -4.26 -7.41
C TRP A 78 -3.73 -5.62 -6.80
N ARG A 79 -4.40 -6.50 -7.53
CA ARG A 79 -4.79 -7.82 -7.08
C ARG A 79 -4.51 -8.87 -8.16
N VAL A 80 -3.77 -9.89 -7.80
CA VAL A 80 -3.52 -11.01 -8.68
C VAL A 80 -3.80 -12.32 -7.98
N ARG A 81 -4.29 -13.29 -8.73
CA ARG A 81 -4.36 -14.69 -8.33
C ARG A 81 -3.90 -15.56 -9.50
N THR A 82 -3.13 -16.58 -9.18
CA THR A 82 -2.41 -17.38 -10.19
C THR A 82 -3.33 -18.17 -11.10
N ASP A 83 -4.53 -18.52 -10.65
CA ASP A 83 -5.51 -19.31 -11.34
C ASP A 83 -6.69 -18.50 -11.94
N TYR A 84 -6.61 -17.16 -11.96
CA TYR A 84 -7.73 -16.27 -12.37
C TYR A 84 -8.37 -16.63 -13.71
N ALA A 85 -7.59 -17.21 -14.62
CA ALA A 85 -8.05 -17.55 -15.97
C ALA A 85 -9.05 -18.71 -15.97
N THR A 86 -8.93 -19.63 -15.01
CA THR A 86 -9.67 -20.91 -14.94
C THR A 86 -10.50 -21.09 -13.67
N ALA A 87 -10.27 -20.27 -12.64
CA ALA A 87 -10.97 -20.36 -11.36
C ALA A 87 -12.46 -20.02 -11.47
N ASP A 88 -13.26 -20.60 -10.58
CA ASP A 88 -14.60 -20.08 -10.29
C ASP A 88 -14.48 -18.79 -9.47
N LEU A 89 -14.80 -17.66 -10.11
CA LEU A 89 -14.72 -16.33 -9.52
C LEU A 89 -16.06 -15.85 -8.91
N THR A 90 -17.01 -16.76 -8.69
CA THR A 90 -18.32 -16.39 -8.12
C THR A 90 -18.17 -15.72 -6.76
N VAL A 91 -17.32 -16.25 -5.87
CA VAL A 91 -17.07 -15.68 -4.54
C VAL A 91 -16.36 -14.33 -4.65
N ASP A 92 -15.38 -14.20 -5.54
CA ASP A 92 -14.67 -12.94 -5.79
C ASP A 92 -15.64 -11.86 -6.27
N ALA A 93 -16.55 -12.20 -7.19
CA ALA A 93 -17.57 -11.30 -7.69
C ALA A 93 -18.60 -10.93 -6.60
N ALA A 94 -19.04 -11.89 -5.80
CA ALA A 94 -19.93 -11.64 -4.66
C ALA A 94 -19.33 -10.60 -3.71
N ASN A 95 -18.06 -10.76 -3.37
CA ASN A 95 -17.32 -9.85 -2.50
C ASN A 95 -17.14 -8.48 -3.12
N TYR A 96 -16.76 -8.42 -4.39
CA TYR A 96 -16.54 -7.16 -5.10
C TYR A 96 -17.82 -6.32 -5.20
N TYR A 97 -18.95 -6.95 -5.49
CA TYR A 97 -20.23 -6.27 -5.62
C TYR A 97 -21.06 -6.22 -4.33
N SER A 98 -20.55 -6.80 -3.23
CA SER A 98 -21.26 -6.90 -1.94
C SER A 98 -22.65 -7.52 -2.06
N VAL A 99 -22.75 -8.63 -2.78
CA VAL A 99 -23.99 -9.40 -2.99
C VAL A 99 -23.82 -10.85 -2.53
N GLY A 100 -24.92 -11.56 -2.36
CA GLY A 100 -24.86 -13.01 -2.11
C GLY A 100 -24.30 -13.78 -3.32
N THR A 101 -23.66 -14.92 -3.09
CA THR A 101 -23.12 -15.75 -4.19
C THR A 101 -24.21 -16.24 -5.16
N GLY A 102 -25.44 -16.42 -4.69
CA GLY A 102 -26.59 -16.77 -5.52
C GLY A 102 -27.12 -15.64 -6.40
N ASP A 103 -26.75 -14.41 -6.10
CA ASP A 103 -27.18 -13.20 -6.82
C ASP A 103 -26.12 -12.70 -7.83
N VAL A 104 -24.97 -13.38 -7.91
CA VAL A 104 -23.89 -13.03 -8.82
C VAL A 104 -24.28 -13.35 -10.26
N THR A 105 -24.09 -12.39 -11.15
CA THR A 105 -24.33 -12.55 -12.59
C THR A 105 -23.06 -12.93 -13.34
N ALA A 106 -23.21 -13.55 -14.50
CA ALA A 106 -22.07 -13.87 -15.38
C ALA A 106 -21.31 -12.61 -15.83
N ALA A 107 -22.00 -11.46 -16.00
CA ALA A 107 -21.36 -10.19 -16.33
C ALA A 107 -20.46 -9.69 -15.20
N GLN A 108 -20.87 -9.84 -13.94
CA GLN A 108 -20.07 -9.49 -12.76
C GLN A 108 -18.82 -10.36 -12.65
N ILE A 109 -18.96 -11.67 -12.89
CA ILE A 109 -17.81 -12.58 -12.94
C ILE A 109 -16.83 -12.17 -14.03
N ALA A 110 -17.33 -11.88 -15.23
CA ALA A 110 -16.50 -11.44 -16.35
C ALA A 110 -15.75 -10.12 -16.03
N THR A 111 -16.42 -9.18 -15.35
CA THR A 111 -15.79 -7.93 -14.92
C THR A 111 -14.62 -8.20 -13.93
N VAL A 112 -14.83 -9.03 -12.93
CA VAL A 112 -13.79 -9.36 -11.94
C VAL A 112 -12.63 -10.10 -12.61
N LYS A 113 -12.93 -11.02 -13.54
CA LYS A 113 -11.89 -11.70 -14.34
C LYS A 113 -11.05 -10.70 -15.14
N GLY A 114 -11.72 -9.73 -15.81
CA GLY A 114 -11.03 -8.68 -16.56
C GLY A 114 -10.16 -7.77 -15.68
N GLN A 115 -10.55 -7.56 -14.42
CA GLN A 115 -9.71 -6.82 -13.45
C GLN A 115 -8.45 -7.60 -13.07
N TYR A 116 -8.56 -8.90 -12.81
CA TYR A 116 -7.39 -9.75 -12.55
C TYR A 116 -6.44 -9.78 -13.76
N GLU A 117 -7.00 -9.91 -14.97
CA GLU A 117 -6.22 -9.87 -16.22
C GLU A 117 -5.50 -8.52 -16.40
N PHE A 118 -6.23 -7.41 -16.16
CA PHE A 118 -5.63 -6.07 -16.21
C PHE A 118 -4.48 -5.93 -15.22
N ASP A 119 -4.69 -6.35 -13.97
CA ASP A 119 -3.68 -6.26 -12.91
C ASP A 119 -2.47 -7.15 -13.22
N TRP A 120 -2.70 -8.34 -13.79
CA TRP A 120 -1.63 -9.22 -14.25
C TRP A 120 -0.78 -8.57 -15.34
N MET A 121 -1.42 -8.04 -16.37
CA MET A 121 -0.74 -7.45 -17.52
C MET A 121 0.00 -6.14 -17.17
N ASN A 122 -0.47 -5.41 -16.17
CA ASN A 122 0.05 -4.09 -15.80
C ASN A 122 0.68 -4.06 -14.40
N TRP A 123 1.11 -5.20 -13.89
CA TRP A 123 1.63 -5.31 -12.51
C TRP A 123 2.75 -4.29 -12.25
N PRO A 124 2.68 -3.49 -11.19
CA PRO A 124 3.58 -2.35 -10.98
C PRO A 124 4.92 -2.76 -10.36
N ALA A 125 5.59 -3.76 -10.95
CA ALA A 125 6.89 -4.25 -10.49
C ALA A 125 7.95 -3.14 -10.44
N ALA A 126 7.93 -2.22 -11.41
CA ALA A 126 8.82 -1.05 -11.43
C ALA A 126 8.61 -0.09 -10.24
N TRP A 127 7.48 -0.19 -9.54
CA TRP A 127 7.18 0.60 -8.34
C TRP A 127 7.50 -0.14 -7.04
N GLY A 128 7.94 -1.41 -7.15
CA GLY A 128 8.33 -2.24 -6.01
C GLY A 128 7.32 -3.35 -5.67
N ALA A 129 6.29 -3.56 -6.49
CA ALA A 129 5.40 -4.70 -6.32
C ALA A 129 6.17 -6.01 -6.58
N PRO A 130 6.03 -7.03 -5.71
CA PRO A 130 6.78 -8.26 -5.84
C PRO A 130 6.31 -9.09 -7.04
N TYR A 131 7.24 -9.80 -7.69
CA TYR A 131 6.94 -10.79 -8.72
C TYR A 131 7.99 -11.89 -8.71
N HIS A 132 7.69 -13.02 -9.33
CA HIS A 132 8.64 -14.09 -9.59
C HIS A 132 9.22 -13.87 -10.99
N ASP A 133 10.46 -13.43 -11.05
CA ASP A 133 11.26 -13.27 -12.26
C ASP A 133 11.69 -14.65 -12.74
N VAL A 134 11.00 -15.17 -13.74
CA VAL A 134 11.17 -16.57 -14.20
C VAL A 134 12.42 -16.72 -15.05
N ASP A 135 12.75 -15.72 -15.86
CA ASP A 135 13.92 -15.74 -16.75
C ASP A 135 15.15 -15.03 -16.18
N GLY A 136 15.03 -14.39 -15.01
CA GLY A 136 16.13 -13.77 -14.27
C GLY A 136 16.66 -12.48 -14.91
N ASN A 137 15.83 -11.79 -15.71
CA ASN A 137 16.25 -10.59 -16.44
C ASN A 137 16.09 -9.29 -15.62
N GLY A 138 15.43 -9.34 -14.46
CA GLY A 138 15.21 -8.21 -13.56
C GLY A 138 14.10 -7.23 -14.01
N ALA A 139 13.33 -7.57 -15.03
CA ALA A 139 12.23 -6.78 -15.54
C ALA A 139 10.96 -7.64 -15.62
N TYR A 140 9.81 -7.08 -15.24
CA TYR A 140 8.56 -7.81 -15.31
C TYR A 140 8.04 -7.92 -16.75
N ASP A 141 7.83 -9.16 -17.22
CA ASP A 141 7.12 -9.48 -18.46
C ASP A 141 5.92 -10.39 -18.13
N ALA A 142 4.72 -9.87 -18.36
CA ALA A 142 3.48 -10.59 -18.04
C ALA A 142 3.29 -11.91 -18.84
N ALA A 143 4.03 -12.11 -19.94
CA ALA A 143 4.01 -13.34 -20.72
C ALA A 143 4.94 -14.44 -20.17
N VAL A 144 5.92 -14.06 -19.32
CA VAL A 144 6.97 -14.94 -18.80
C VAL A 144 6.90 -15.05 -17.30
N ASP A 145 6.73 -13.91 -16.61
CA ASP A 145 6.82 -13.78 -15.17
C ASP A 145 5.47 -13.97 -14.47
N VAL A 146 5.55 -14.23 -13.17
CA VAL A 146 4.36 -14.40 -12.33
C VAL A 146 4.28 -13.22 -11.36
N PRO A 147 3.25 -12.33 -11.49
CA PRO A 147 3.09 -11.22 -10.57
C PRO A 147 2.62 -11.70 -9.19
N GLY A 148 2.96 -10.91 -8.17
CA GLY A 148 2.63 -11.22 -6.79
C GLY A 148 3.79 -11.78 -5.99
N TYR A 149 3.52 -12.13 -4.73
CA TYR A 149 4.53 -12.71 -3.86
C TYR A 149 4.88 -14.12 -4.34
N PRO A 150 6.18 -14.42 -4.54
CA PRO A 150 6.59 -15.70 -5.12
C PRO A 150 6.03 -16.92 -4.36
N GLY A 151 5.32 -17.77 -5.08
CA GLY A 151 4.70 -18.97 -4.53
C GLY A 151 3.36 -18.77 -3.84
N ALA A 152 2.84 -17.55 -3.75
CA ALA A 152 1.50 -17.29 -3.25
C ALA A 152 0.43 -17.55 -4.32
N ASP A 153 -0.76 -18.02 -3.91
CA ASP A 153 -1.89 -18.19 -4.81
C ASP A 153 -2.59 -16.87 -5.12
N GLN A 154 -2.62 -15.96 -4.14
CA GLN A 154 -3.18 -14.63 -4.29
C GLN A 154 -2.30 -13.58 -3.63
N THR A 155 -2.16 -12.44 -4.30
CA THR A 155 -1.44 -11.28 -3.76
C THR A 155 -2.23 -10.01 -4.00
N VAL A 156 -2.22 -9.13 -3.00
CA VAL A 156 -2.69 -7.75 -3.08
C VAL A 156 -1.53 -6.82 -2.79
N TRP A 157 -1.35 -5.81 -3.62
CA TRP A 157 -0.33 -4.79 -3.42
C TRP A 157 -0.91 -3.39 -3.55
N THR A 158 -0.43 -2.49 -2.71
CA THR A 158 -0.79 -1.07 -2.75
C THR A 158 0.32 -0.21 -2.22
N VAL A 159 0.28 1.07 -2.54
CA VAL A 159 1.23 2.07 -2.08
C VAL A 159 0.51 3.29 -1.52
N ALA A 160 1.08 3.89 -0.49
CA ALA A 160 0.57 5.11 0.15
C ALA A 160 1.75 6.03 0.52
N ASN A 161 1.46 7.31 0.74
CA ASN A 161 2.47 8.31 1.12
C ASN A 161 1.88 9.39 2.03
N ASP A 162 2.75 10.21 2.62
CA ASP A 162 2.38 11.34 3.49
C ASP A 162 2.64 12.72 2.85
N VAL A 163 3.00 12.78 1.56
CA VAL A 163 3.34 14.04 0.88
C VAL A 163 2.07 14.78 0.44
N PRO A 164 1.91 16.08 0.81
CA PRO A 164 0.67 16.81 0.54
C PRO A 164 0.55 17.34 -0.90
N LEU A 165 1.66 17.57 -1.59
CA LEU A 165 1.68 18.09 -2.95
C LEU A 165 1.39 16.97 -3.96
N ILE A 166 0.48 17.23 -4.90
CA ILE A 166 0.15 16.32 -5.99
C ILE A 166 0.82 16.82 -7.27
N VAL A 167 1.50 15.94 -7.96
CA VAL A 167 2.14 16.22 -9.24
C VAL A 167 1.80 15.17 -10.29
N ASP A 168 1.92 15.55 -11.57
CA ASP A 168 1.87 14.61 -12.69
C ASP A 168 3.23 13.91 -12.90
N ALA A 169 3.31 13.06 -13.90
CA ALA A 169 4.54 12.33 -14.24
C ALA A 169 5.71 13.25 -14.68
N ASN A 170 5.44 14.51 -15.02
CA ASN A 170 6.46 15.50 -15.37
C ASN A 170 6.91 16.32 -14.15
N GLY A 171 6.24 16.15 -13.00
CA GLY A 171 6.47 16.93 -11.80
C GLY A 171 5.70 18.25 -11.76
N ASP A 172 4.77 18.48 -12.69
CA ASP A 172 3.92 19.67 -12.66
C ASP A 172 2.83 19.50 -11.60
N SER A 173 2.64 20.55 -10.77
CA SER A 173 1.64 20.52 -9.70
C SER A 173 0.22 20.42 -10.28
N THR A 174 -0.49 19.35 -9.91
CA THR A 174 -1.90 19.14 -10.23
C THR A 174 -2.82 19.53 -9.09
N GLY A 175 -2.29 19.74 -7.88
CA GLY A 175 -3.03 20.16 -6.71
C GLY A 175 -2.37 19.85 -5.38
N TYR A 176 -3.13 20.07 -4.30
CA TYR A 176 -2.80 19.66 -2.95
C TYR A 176 -3.84 18.68 -2.42
N LEU A 177 -3.40 17.75 -1.58
CA LEU A 177 -4.33 16.90 -0.85
C LEU A 177 -5.13 17.78 0.12
N ASN A 178 -6.47 17.80 0.01
CA ASN A 178 -7.37 18.61 0.84
C ASN A 178 -7.36 18.25 2.33
N THR A 179 -6.68 17.18 2.70
CA THR A 179 -6.57 16.72 4.08
C THR A 179 -5.09 16.67 4.42
N SER A 180 -4.71 17.29 5.52
CA SER A 180 -3.36 17.17 6.04
C SER A 180 -3.02 15.69 6.25
N PRO A 181 -1.96 15.17 5.65
CA PRO A 181 -1.49 13.82 5.96
C PRO A 181 -0.87 13.74 7.35
N SER A 182 -0.77 14.86 8.08
CA SER A 182 -0.15 14.88 9.40
C SER A 182 -0.88 13.98 10.38
N LEU A 183 -0.13 13.19 11.10
CA LEU A 183 -0.58 12.44 12.25
C LEU A 183 -0.18 13.19 13.52
N ALA A 184 -1.14 13.43 14.41
CA ALA A 184 -0.91 14.16 15.67
C ALA A 184 -0.26 15.57 15.49
N GLY A 185 -0.48 16.22 14.34
CA GLY A 185 0.05 17.54 14.06
C GLY A 185 1.52 17.58 13.60
N ALA A 186 2.16 16.42 13.40
CA ALA A 186 3.50 16.37 12.83
C ALA A 186 3.48 16.68 11.34
N ASP A 187 4.47 17.41 10.85
CA ASP A 187 4.63 17.67 9.42
C ASP A 187 4.94 16.39 8.65
N ALA A 188 4.62 16.39 7.36
CA ALA A 188 4.94 15.29 6.47
C ALA A 188 6.46 15.00 6.47
N ILE A 189 6.81 13.73 6.44
CA ILE A 189 8.20 13.27 6.44
C ILE A 189 8.67 12.97 5.02
N GLY A 190 7.74 12.59 4.13
CA GLY A 190 8.06 12.07 2.81
C GLY A 190 8.30 10.56 2.83
N ILE A 191 7.42 9.85 3.49
CA ILE A 191 7.43 8.39 3.56
C ILE A 191 6.52 7.81 2.49
N GLU A 192 7.08 6.89 1.71
CA GLU A 192 6.30 5.97 0.89
C GLU A 192 6.20 4.62 1.59
N LEU A 193 4.98 4.14 1.73
CA LEU A 193 4.67 2.86 2.36
C LEU A 193 4.05 1.92 1.33
N GLN A 194 4.75 0.84 1.00
CA GLN A 194 4.25 -0.23 0.15
C GLN A 194 3.75 -1.38 1.02
N ILE A 195 2.56 -1.86 0.74
CA ILE A 195 1.94 -2.96 1.48
C ILE A 195 1.67 -4.10 0.52
N THR A 196 2.23 -5.27 0.83
CA THR A 196 1.93 -6.54 0.17
C THR A 196 1.17 -7.42 1.14
N LEU A 197 0.01 -7.92 0.71
CA LEU A 197 -0.74 -8.96 1.40
C LEU A 197 -0.76 -10.18 0.49
N TRP A 198 -0.60 -11.39 1.07
CA TRP A 198 -0.72 -12.62 0.27
C TRP A 198 -1.25 -13.77 1.11
N GLY A 199 -1.76 -14.76 0.42
CA GLY A 199 -2.30 -15.98 1.01
C GLY A 199 -2.14 -17.17 0.09
N TYR A 200 -2.46 -18.33 0.66
CA TYR A 200 -2.34 -19.63 0.02
C TYR A 200 -3.68 -20.36 0.01
N ALA A 201 -4.02 -20.99 -1.11
CA ALA A 201 -5.25 -21.74 -1.31
C ALA A 201 -5.12 -23.19 -0.77
N PHE A 202 -4.62 -23.32 0.45
CA PHE A 202 -4.63 -24.62 1.13
C PHE A 202 -6.05 -24.97 1.58
N GLY A 203 -6.38 -26.28 1.60
CA GLY A 203 -7.69 -26.71 2.07
C GLY A 203 -7.97 -26.28 3.52
N ALA A 204 -9.23 -26.21 3.92
CA ALA A 204 -9.66 -25.70 5.23
C ALA A 204 -9.06 -26.45 6.43
N SER A 205 -8.47 -27.63 6.23
CA SER A 205 -7.74 -28.40 7.25
C SER A 205 -6.28 -27.96 7.43
N ASP A 206 -5.74 -27.17 6.51
CA ASP A 206 -4.38 -26.64 6.62
C ASP A 206 -4.41 -25.27 7.32
N PRO A 207 -3.68 -25.08 8.42
CA PRO A 207 -3.64 -23.80 9.12
C PRO A 207 -3.22 -22.63 8.23
N LEU A 208 -2.37 -22.83 7.24
CA LEU A 208 -1.90 -21.79 6.33
C LEU A 208 -3.00 -21.28 5.38
N GLY A 209 -4.05 -22.08 5.11
CA GLY A 209 -5.20 -21.64 4.35
C GLY A 209 -6.05 -20.57 5.06
N ASN A 210 -5.82 -20.35 6.35
CA ASN A 210 -6.52 -19.34 7.16
C ASN A 210 -5.59 -18.19 7.60
N VAL A 211 -4.43 -18.04 6.97
CA VAL A 211 -3.45 -17.00 7.30
C VAL A 211 -3.30 -16.03 6.15
N ILE A 212 -3.37 -14.74 6.45
CA ILE A 212 -2.98 -13.67 5.54
C ILE A 212 -1.61 -13.14 6.02
N PHE A 213 -0.64 -13.21 5.13
CA PHE A 213 0.67 -12.65 5.36
C PHE A 213 0.69 -11.18 4.94
N LYS A 214 1.44 -10.37 5.66
CA LYS A 214 1.60 -8.94 5.38
C LYS A 214 3.08 -8.57 5.41
N LYS A 215 3.53 -7.90 4.36
CA LYS A 215 4.82 -7.21 4.31
C LYS A 215 4.58 -5.73 4.12
N ALA A 216 5.22 -4.92 4.95
CA ALA A 216 5.28 -3.47 4.77
C ALA A 216 6.72 -3.09 4.41
N THR A 217 6.89 -2.35 3.32
CA THR A 217 8.17 -1.76 2.93
C THR A 217 8.04 -0.26 3.03
N MET A 218 8.86 0.36 3.86
CA MET A 218 8.88 1.79 4.04
C MET A 218 10.12 2.39 3.39
N GLN A 219 9.92 3.46 2.63
CA GLN A 219 10.98 4.20 1.97
C GLN A 219 10.90 5.66 2.38
N TYR A 220 12.01 6.21 2.87
CA TYR A 220 12.17 7.64 3.06
C TYR A 220 12.59 8.27 1.74
N LYS A 221 11.69 9.02 1.13
CA LYS A 221 11.93 9.74 -0.14
C LYS A 221 12.02 11.25 0.08
N GLY A 222 11.58 11.73 1.25
CA GLY A 222 11.48 13.14 1.55
C GLY A 222 10.27 13.81 0.88
N THR A 223 10.14 15.11 1.12
CA THR A 223 9.20 16.02 0.46
C THR A 223 9.92 16.85 -0.60
N PRO A 224 9.21 17.62 -1.45
CA PRO A 224 9.87 18.53 -2.41
C PRO A 224 10.89 19.49 -1.79
N ASP A 225 10.67 19.88 -0.53
CA ASP A 225 11.52 20.81 0.20
C ASP A 225 12.66 20.14 0.98
N THR A 226 12.68 18.80 1.01
CA THR A 226 13.70 18.04 1.73
C THR A 226 15.08 18.27 1.08
N PRO A 227 16.09 18.72 1.84
CA PRO A 227 17.43 18.94 1.31
C PRO A 227 18.17 17.64 1.06
N ASP A 228 19.18 17.68 0.20
CA ASP A 228 20.08 16.55 -0.04
C ASP A 228 20.78 16.15 1.27
N GLY A 229 20.88 14.85 1.51
CA GLY A 229 21.52 14.31 2.71
C GLY A 229 20.64 14.26 3.95
N ALA A 230 19.36 14.63 3.85
CA ALA A 230 18.40 14.48 4.95
C ALA A 230 18.30 13.02 5.42
N THR A 231 18.13 12.83 6.71
CA THR A 231 18.09 11.51 7.35
C THR A 231 16.91 11.33 8.29
N MET A 232 16.52 10.07 8.46
CA MET A 232 15.66 9.60 9.54
C MET A 232 16.47 8.75 10.49
N ASP A 233 16.75 9.28 11.68
CA ASP A 233 17.54 8.60 12.70
C ASP A 233 16.63 8.03 13.78
N ASP A 234 17.08 7.00 14.49
CA ASP A 234 16.38 6.37 15.62
C ASP A 234 14.90 6.07 15.29
N THR A 235 14.66 5.38 14.17
CA THR A 235 13.29 5.10 13.71
C THR A 235 12.72 3.86 14.41
N TYR A 236 11.54 4.02 14.98
CA TYR A 236 10.79 2.95 15.65
C TYR A 236 9.45 2.72 14.94
N PHE A 237 9.04 1.46 14.89
CA PHE A 237 7.76 1.04 14.30
C PHE A 237 6.89 0.38 15.35
N ALA A 238 5.58 0.65 15.26
CA ALA A 238 4.57 -0.04 16.03
C ALA A 238 3.45 -0.52 15.09
N LEU A 239 3.08 -1.77 15.21
CA LEU A 239 1.84 -2.29 14.65
C LEU A 239 0.79 -2.23 15.77
N PHE A 240 -0.39 -1.68 15.45
CA PHE A 240 -1.53 -1.77 16.35
C PHE A 240 -2.62 -2.60 15.69
N SER A 241 -3.36 -3.31 16.50
CA SER A 241 -4.52 -4.07 16.09
C SER A 241 -5.55 -3.99 17.21
N ASP A 242 -6.79 -3.80 16.82
CA ASP A 242 -7.96 -3.86 17.67
C ASP A 242 -8.81 -5.06 17.21
N PRO A 243 -8.55 -6.26 17.77
CA PRO A 243 -9.27 -7.45 17.38
C PRO A 243 -10.66 -7.48 18.03
N ASP A 244 -11.68 -7.78 17.23
CA ASP A 244 -13.01 -8.10 17.71
C ASP A 244 -13.17 -9.62 17.77
N LEU A 245 -13.39 -10.15 18.97
CA LEU A 245 -13.63 -11.58 19.19
C LEU A 245 -15.14 -11.83 19.36
N GLY A 246 -15.84 -12.04 18.26
CA GLY A 246 -17.25 -12.39 18.25
C GLY A 246 -18.20 -11.21 18.02
N ASN A 247 -19.50 -11.45 18.23
CA ASN A 247 -20.53 -10.40 18.12
C ASN A 247 -20.40 -9.42 19.30
N PHE A 248 -20.08 -8.20 18.97
CA PHE A 248 -20.20 -7.08 19.87
C PHE A 248 -21.67 -6.62 19.84
N THR A 249 -22.43 -6.96 20.86
CA THR A 249 -23.82 -6.46 21.09
C THR A 249 -23.83 -5.49 22.24
#